data_1e0c03730437f5f6f7253fda8d0e8ddf
#
_entry.id   1e0c03730437f5f6f7253fda8d0e8ddf
#
_cell.length_a   1.000
_cell.length_b   1.000
_cell.length_c   1.000
_cell.angle_alpha   90.00
_cell.angle_beta   90.00
_cell.angle_gamma   90.00
#
_symmetry.space_group_name_H-M   'P 1'
#
loop_
_entity.id
_entity.type
_entity.pdbx_description
1 polymer ?
#
loop_
_entity_poly.entity_id
_entity_poly.type
_entity_poly.pdbx_seq_one_letter_code
_entity_poly.pdbx_strand_id
1 'polypeptide(L)'
;VVIIKLRNPSQTICVNRYYTIRPDWDLIKRVLYIGIPSGIENSMFQFGKLAIQSTVSTLGTVAIAANAVTNILENLNGVAAQGVGIGLMTIVGQCIGAGRKDEAIYYIKKLSKMAEAAIIISCLIVFALCRPITILGGMEAESARMCFEMTLFITITKPISWVLSFIPAYGMRAAGDVKFSMITSCASMWLCRVSFTIFLCRVYGFGPIAVWIGMFADWTVRGIVFTIRFHSRRWLNHHI
;
A
#
# COMPACT_ATOMS: atom_id res chain seq x y z
N VAL A 1 6.93 -18.33 18.90
CA VAL A 1 8.13 -17.49 19.13
C VAL A 1 7.79 -16.29 20.00
N VAL A 2 6.76 -15.47 19.69
CA VAL A 2 6.40 -14.26 20.46
C VAL A 2 6.05 -14.58 21.92
N ILE A 3 5.17 -15.58 22.13
CA ILE A 3 4.76 -16.00 23.49
C ILE A 3 5.96 -16.46 24.33
N ILE A 4 6.89 -17.20 23.73
CA ILE A 4 8.11 -17.67 24.43
C ILE A 4 9.02 -16.49 24.81
N LYS A 5 9.18 -15.51 23.91
CA LYS A 5 9.96 -14.29 24.19
C LYS A 5 9.31 -13.44 25.29
N LEU A 6 7.98 -13.30 25.29
CA LEU A 6 7.25 -12.54 26.33
C LEU A 6 7.26 -13.21 27.71
N ARG A 7 7.58 -14.49 27.81
CA ARG A 7 7.75 -15.21 29.09
C ARG A 7 9.14 -15.04 29.70
N ASN A 8 10.09 -14.51 28.95
CA ASN A 8 11.46 -14.35 29.47
C ASN A 8 11.55 -13.10 30.37
N PRO A 9 11.86 -13.26 31.68
CA PRO A 9 11.92 -12.16 32.64
C PRO A 9 13.05 -11.13 32.34
N SER A 10 14.03 -11.48 31.51
CA SER A 10 15.11 -10.57 31.10
C SER A 10 14.71 -9.56 30.01
N GLN A 11 13.50 -9.66 29.46
CA GLN A 11 13.01 -8.73 28.46
C GLN A 11 12.33 -7.52 29.10
N THR A 12 12.44 -6.36 28.47
CA THR A 12 11.83 -5.09 28.92
C THR A 12 10.29 -5.18 29.04
N ILE A 13 9.66 -6.07 28.28
CA ILE A 13 8.24 -6.38 28.37
C ILE A 13 8.12 -7.88 28.67
N CYS A 14 7.62 -8.20 29.87
CA CYS A 14 7.44 -9.58 30.32
C CYS A 14 5.99 -9.78 30.79
N VAL A 15 5.32 -10.82 30.28
CA VAL A 15 3.95 -11.20 30.68
C VAL A 15 4.02 -12.56 31.36
N ASN A 16 4.07 -12.56 32.72
CA ASN A 16 4.21 -13.78 33.52
C ASN A 16 2.87 -14.32 34.02
N ARG A 17 1.80 -13.51 34.05
CA ARG A 17 0.51 -13.90 34.63
C ARG A 17 -0.62 -13.84 33.60
N TYR A 18 -0.67 -14.82 32.74
CA TYR A 18 -1.71 -14.89 31.67
C TYR A 18 -3.12 -15.08 32.25
N TYR A 19 -3.28 -15.71 33.42
CA TYR A 19 -4.59 -15.99 34.04
C TYR A 19 -5.20 -14.78 34.77
N THR A 20 -4.44 -13.71 35.00
CA THR A 20 -4.90 -12.50 35.69
C THR A 20 -5.11 -11.30 34.73
N ILE A 21 -5.01 -11.52 33.42
CA ILE A 21 -5.23 -10.48 32.42
C ILE A 21 -6.72 -10.11 32.43
N ARG A 22 -7.02 -8.90 32.89
CA ARG A 22 -8.37 -8.32 32.76
C ARG A 22 -8.43 -7.51 31.48
N PRO A 23 -9.51 -7.64 30.65
CA PRO A 23 -9.68 -6.82 29.47
C PRO A 23 -9.90 -5.36 29.89
N ASP A 24 -9.02 -4.47 29.42
CA ASP A 24 -9.22 -3.02 29.52
C ASP A 24 -10.09 -2.57 28.33
N TRP A 25 -11.36 -2.30 28.61
CA TRP A 25 -12.32 -1.95 27.59
C TRP A 25 -12.02 -0.62 26.93
N ASP A 26 -11.39 0.34 27.63
CA ASP A 26 -11.03 1.63 27.06
C ASP A 26 -9.86 1.49 26.09
N LEU A 27 -8.87 0.67 26.42
CA LEU A 27 -7.78 0.33 25.53
C LEU A 27 -8.31 -0.43 24.30
N ILE A 28 -9.19 -1.42 24.51
CA ILE A 28 -9.80 -2.21 23.43
C ILE A 28 -10.58 -1.28 22.47
N LYS A 29 -11.38 -0.36 22.97
CA LYS A 29 -12.12 0.61 22.15
C LYS A 29 -11.17 1.46 21.29
N ARG A 30 -10.06 1.94 21.86
CA ARG A 30 -9.05 2.72 21.12
C ARG A 30 -8.41 1.90 20.00
N VAL A 31 -8.03 0.66 20.28
CA VAL A 31 -7.46 -0.27 19.30
C VAL A 31 -8.48 -0.55 18.19
N LEU A 32 -9.74 -0.83 18.53
CA LEU A 32 -10.80 -1.09 17.55
C LEU A 32 -11.15 0.15 16.73
N TYR A 33 -11.08 1.35 17.30
CA TYR A 33 -11.32 2.59 16.58
C TYR A 33 -10.36 2.78 15.38
N ILE A 34 -9.13 2.31 15.51
CA ILE A 34 -8.13 2.33 14.44
C ILE A 34 -8.21 1.04 13.60
N GLY A 35 -8.39 -0.09 14.25
CA GLY A 35 -8.34 -1.41 13.63
C GLY A 35 -9.52 -1.69 12.70
N ILE A 36 -10.75 -1.33 13.08
CA ILE A 36 -11.95 -1.58 12.28
C ILE A 36 -11.89 -0.84 10.94
N PRO A 37 -11.64 0.49 10.87
CA PRO A 37 -11.51 1.16 9.59
C PRO A 37 -10.41 0.60 8.70
N SER A 38 -9.26 0.26 9.29
CA SER A 38 -8.15 -0.35 8.55
C SER A 38 -8.51 -1.76 8.03
N GLY A 39 -9.25 -2.53 8.81
CA GLY A 39 -9.77 -3.84 8.39
C GLY A 39 -10.77 -3.73 7.25
N ILE A 40 -11.71 -2.80 7.33
CA ILE A 40 -12.67 -2.51 6.25
C ILE A 40 -11.92 -2.09 4.98
N GLU A 41 -10.96 -1.17 5.08
CA GLU A 41 -10.14 -0.73 3.96
C GLU A 41 -9.45 -1.92 3.28
N ASN A 42 -8.76 -2.76 4.04
CA ASN A 42 -8.08 -3.94 3.51
C ASN A 42 -9.06 -4.92 2.84
N SER A 43 -10.23 -5.17 3.44
CA SER A 43 -11.27 -6.03 2.87
C SER A 43 -11.77 -5.48 1.54
N MET A 44 -12.07 -4.19 1.47
CA MET A 44 -12.52 -3.52 0.25
C MET A 44 -11.46 -3.56 -0.86
N PHE A 45 -10.17 -3.45 -0.50
CA PHE A 45 -9.06 -3.64 -1.45
C PHE A 45 -9.01 -5.07 -2.00
N GLN A 46 -9.21 -6.08 -1.17
CA GLN A 46 -9.22 -7.47 -1.64
C GLN A 46 -10.41 -7.76 -2.55
N PHE A 47 -11.60 -7.26 -2.22
CA PHE A 47 -12.76 -7.36 -3.12
C PHE A 47 -12.53 -6.66 -4.45
N GLY A 48 -11.92 -5.46 -4.44
CA GLY A 48 -11.55 -4.76 -5.67
C GLY A 48 -10.54 -5.54 -6.53
N LYS A 49 -9.53 -6.16 -5.90
CA LYS A 49 -8.58 -7.04 -6.60
C LYS A 49 -9.27 -8.26 -7.23
N LEU A 50 -10.24 -8.87 -6.54
CA LEU A 50 -11.02 -9.99 -7.07
C LEU A 50 -11.87 -9.56 -8.29
N ALA A 51 -12.50 -8.39 -8.24
CA ALA A 51 -13.26 -7.85 -9.37
C ALA A 51 -12.37 -7.62 -10.60
N ILE A 52 -11.16 -7.05 -10.39
CA ILE A 52 -10.17 -6.86 -11.45
C ILE A 52 -9.69 -8.22 -11.99
N GLN A 53 -9.38 -9.17 -11.11
CA GLN A 53 -8.93 -10.50 -11.52
C GLN A 53 -9.99 -11.23 -12.34
N SER A 54 -11.28 -11.10 -11.96
CA SER A 54 -12.40 -11.61 -12.75
C SER A 54 -12.47 -10.99 -14.15
N THR A 55 -12.14 -9.70 -14.28
CA THR A 55 -12.07 -9.04 -15.59
C THR A 55 -10.87 -9.54 -16.40
N VAL A 56 -9.69 -9.70 -15.76
CA VAL A 56 -8.49 -10.21 -16.43
C VAL A 56 -8.69 -11.65 -16.91
N SER A 57 -9.45 -12.47 -16.16
CA SER A 57 -9.69 -13.87 -16.55
C SER A 57 -10.47 -14.01 -17.86
N THR A 58 -11.20 -12.97 -18.28
CA THR A 58 -11.90 -12.97 -19.59
C THR A 58 -10.96 -12.66 -20.78
N LEU A 59 -9.72 -12.23 -20.51
CA LEU A 59 -8.75 -11.84 -21.57
C LEU A 59 -7.87 -13.02 -22.08
N GLY A 60 -8.10 -14.22 -21.55
CA GLY A 60 -7.40 -15.43 -21.94
C GLY A 60 -6.17 -15.76 -21.07
N THR A 61 -5.63 -16.98 -21.27
CA THR A 61 -4.56 -17.54 -20.43
C THR A 61 -3.25 -16.78 -20.49
N VAL A 62 -2.89 -16.26 -21.67
CA VAL A 62 -1.69 -15.43 -21.91
C VAL A 62 -1.72 -14.17 -21.04
N ALA A 63 -2.85 -13.47 -21.03
CA ALA A 63 -3.03 -12.25 -20.24
C ALA A 63 -3.02 -12.54 -18.74
N ILE A 64 -3.63 -13.66 -18.31
CA ILE A 64 -3.62 -14.09 -16.90
C ILE A 64 -2.20 -14.36 -16.43
N ALA A 65 -1.41 -15.12 -17.21
CA ALA A 65 -0.03 -15.45 -16.86
C ALA A 65 0.84 -14.18 -16.78
N ALA A 66 0.76 -13.31 -17.78
CA ALA A 66 1.48 -12.04 -17.79
C ALA A 66 1.13 -11.16 -16.59
N ASN A 67 -0.18 -10.99 -16.28
CA ASN A 67 -0.63 -10.18 -15.16
C ASN A 67 -0.21 -10.78 -13.80
N ALA A 68 -0.22 -12.12 -13.66
CA ALA A 68 0.20 -12.79 -12.43
C ALA A 68 1.67 -12.53 -12.12
N VAL A 69 2.56 -12.70 -13.09
CA VAL A 69 4.00 -12.44 -12.91
C VAL A 69 4.26 -10.96 -12.68
N THR A 70 3.59 -10.07 -13.41
CA THR A 70 3.71 -8.63 -13.20
C THR A 70 3.28 -8.22 -11.81
N ASN A 71 2.22 -8.81 -11.23
CA ASN A 71 1.81 -8.56 -9.85
C ASN A 71 2.89 -8.99 -8.84
N ILE A 72 3.57 -10.11 -9.07
CA ILE A 72 4.69 -10.55 -8.22
C ILE A 72 5.84 -9.54 -8.27
N LEU A 73 6.22 -9.10 -9.47
CA LEU A 73 7.26 -8.10 -9.68
C LEU A 73 6.91 -6.76 -9.05
N GLU A 74 5.65 -6.33 -9.16
CA GLU A 74 5.14 -5.09 -8.53
C GLU A 74 5.18 -5.16 -7.01
N ASN A 75 4.78 -6.28 -6.41
CA ASN A 75 4.86 -6.48 -4.97
C ASN A 75 6.31 -6.46 -4.48
N LEU A 76 7.22 -7.16 -5.16
CA LEU A 76 8.65 -7.19 -4.82
C LEU A 76 9.25 -5.78 -4.84
N ASN A 77 8.92 -5.01 -5.86
CA ASN A 77 9.31 -3.62 -6.03
C ASN A 77 8.81 -2.70 -4.90
N GLY A 78 7.66 -3.01 -4.27
CA GLY A 78 7.07 -2.19 -3.21
C GLY A 78 7.60 -2.47 -1.79
N VAL A 79 8.23 -3.62 -1.54
CA VAL A 79 8.56 -4.10 -0.17
C VAL A 79 9.41 -3.10 0.63
N ALA A 80 10.47 -2.57 0.04
CA ALA A 80 11.37 -1.63 0.72
C ALA A 80 10.66 -0.34 1.16
N ALA A 81 9.87 0.24 0.27
CA ALA A 81 9.13 1.47 0.55
C ALA A 81 7.97 1.24 1.53
N GLN A 82 7.32 0.07 1.49
CA GLN A 82 6.33 -0.32 2.50
C GLN A 82 6.97 -0.44 3.88
N GLY A 83 8.17 -1.01 3.98
CA GLY A 83 8.94 -1.06 5.22
C GLY A 83 9.21 0.33 5.80
N VAL A 84 9.60 1.29 4.96
CA VAL A 84 9.76 2.70 5.35
C VAL A 84 8.43 3.29 5.85
N GLY A 85 7.30 2.99 5.18
CA GLY A 85 5.97 3.45 5.57
C GLY A 85 5.53 2.92 6.95
N ILE A 86 5.77 1.63 7.22
CA ILE A 86 5.47 1.02 8.52
C ILE A 86 6.32 1.64 9.62
N GLY A 87 7.64 1.83 9.38
CA GLY A 87 8.52 2.52 10.31
C GLY A 87 8.09 3.96 10.58
N LEU A 88 7.61 4.66 9.56
CA LEU A 88 7.05 6.01 9.68
C LEU A 88 5.86 6.07 10.63
N MET A 89 4.96 5.09 10.60
CA MET A 89 3.80 5.05 11.52
C MET A 89 4.24 5.07 12.97
N THR A 90 5.27 4.32 13.33
CA THR A 90 5.81 4.28 14.69
C THR A 90 6.41 5.63 15.09
N ILE A 91 7.23 6.23 14.23
CA ILE A 91 7.87 7.52 14.50
C ILE A 91 6.84 8.63 14.64
N VAL A 92 5.89 8.72 13.71
CA VAL A 92 4.83 9.74 13.76
C VAL A 92 3.94 9.55 14.98
N GLY A 93 3.57 8.31 15.31
CA GLY A 93 2.80 8.00 16.52
C GLY A 93 3.49 8.48 17.80
N GLN A 94 4.81 8.26 17.93
CA GLN A 94 5.61 8.75 19.05
C GLN A 94 5.69 10.28 19.08
N CYS A 95 5.89 10.94 17.93
CA CYS A 95 5.94 12.40 17.85
C CYS A 95 4.59 13.03 18.25
N ILE A 96 3.48 12.48 17.76
CA ILE A 96 2.13 12.98 18.12
C ILE A 96 1.83 12.73 19.60
N GLY A 97 2.15 11.54 20.13
CA GLY A 97 1.99 11.22 21.55
C GLY A 97 2.81 12.12 22.48
N ALA A 98 3.97 12.59 22.01
CA ALA A 98 4.83 13.55 22.73
C ALA A 98 4.43 15.03 22.49
N GLY A 99 3.37 15.31 21.72
CA GLY A 99 2.94 16.68 21.37
C GLY A 99 3.81 17.39 20.32
N ARG A 100 4.80 16.72 19.74
CA ARG A 100 5.80 17.30 18.82
C ARG A 100 5.33 17.24 17.36
N LYS A 101 4.31 18.04 17.02
CA LYS A 101 3.65 18.04 15.72
C LYS A 101 4.57 18.42 14.54
N ASP A 102 5.48 19.35 14.73
CA ASP A 102 6.40 19.82 13.69
C ASP A 102 7.44 18.75 13.34
N GLU A 103 7.89 17.98 14.33
CA GLU A 103 8.77 16.83 14.09
C GLU A 103 8.05 15.74 13.29
N ALA A 104 6.78 15.48 13.57
CA ALA A 104 5.98 14.54 12.78
C ALA A 104 5.93 14.93 11.29
N ILE A 105 5.70 16.22 11.00
CA ILE A 105 5.72 16.74 9.62
C ILE A 105 7.10 16.58 8.98
N TYR A 106 8.17 16.89 9.73
CA TYR A 106 9.55 16.74 9.26
C TYR A 106 9.87 15.28 8.89
N TYR A 107 9.52 14.33 9.77
CA TYR A 107 9.78 12.91 9.50
C TYR A 107 8.95 12.38 8.34
N ILE A 108 7.70 12.78 8.17
CA ILE A 108 6.90 12.39 6.99
C ILE A 108 7.59 12.85 5.70
N LYS A 109 8.03 14.09 5.62
CA LYS A 109 8.74 14.62 4.45
C LYS A 109 10.08 13.92 4.20
N LYS A 110 10.86 13.68 5.26
CA LYS A 110 12.17 13.02 5.16
C LYS A 110 12.04 11.57 4.72
N LEU A 111 11.14 10.81 5.33
CA LEU A 111 10.92 9.41 5.01
C LEU A 111 10.20 9.23 3.66
N SER A 112 9.39 10.21 3.21
CA SER A 112 8.87 10.21 1.83
C SER A 112 10.00 10.24 0.80
N LYS A 113 11.02 11.10 0.99
CA LYS A 113 12.19 11.13 0.09
C LYS A 113 12.99 9.83 0.12
N MET A 114 13.13 9.21 1.29
CA MET A 114 13.81 7.91 1.42
C MET A 114 13.00 6.79 0.73
N ALA A 115 11.68 6.77 0.89
CA ALA A 115 10.81 5.83 0.22
C ALA A 115 10.84 6.01 -1.30
N GLU A 116 10.91 7.26 -1.78
CA GLU A 116 11.06 7.59 -3.20
C GLU A 116 12.35 7.01 -3.77
N ALA A 117 13.48 7.26 -3.11
CA ALA A 117 14.76 6.69 -3.53
C ALA A 117 14.73 5.16 -3.54
N ALA A 118 14.13 4.53 -2.51
CA ALA A 118 13.98 3.09 -2.43
C ALA A 118 13.12 2.54 -3.58
N ILE A 119 12.03 3.21 -3.96
CA ILE A 119 11.18 2.81 -5.09
C ILE A 119 11.93 2.94 -6.41
N ILE A 120 12.64 4.03 -6.65
CA ILE A 120 13.40 4.21 -7.89
C ILE A 120 14.43 3.09 -8.05
N ILE A 121 15.21 2.83 -6.99
CA ILE A 121 16.21 1.75 -7.01
C ILE A 121 15.56 0.38 -7.23
N SER A 122 14.49 0.08 -6.49
CA SER A 122 13.76 -1.18 -6.64
C SER A 122 13.15 -1.34 -8.02
N CYS A 123 12.58 -0.28 -8.60
CA CYS A 123 12.03 -0.28 -9.95
C CYS A 123 13.10 -0.62 -10.99
N LEU A 124 14.28 -0.02 -10.90
CA LEU A 124 15.39 -0.29 -11.82
C LEU A 124 15.88 -1.74 -11.70
N ILE A 125 16.03 -2.23 -10.47
CA ILE A 125 16.46 -3.62 -10.22
C ILE A 125 15.43 -4.62 -10.77
N VAL A 126 14.15 -4.44 -10.43
CA VAL A 126 13.07 -5.34 -10.86
C VAL A 126 12.90 -5.29 -12.37
N PHE A 127 13.03 -4.12 -12.99
CA PHE A 127 12.98 -4.00 -14.44
C PHE A 127 14.14 -4.75 -15.13
N ALA A 128 15.36 -4.64 -14.62
CA ALA A 128 16.53 -5.37 -15.12
C ALA A 128 16.34 -6.89 -14.96
N LEU A 129 15.71 -7.33 -13.87
CA LEU A 129 15.44 -8.74 -13.60
C LEU A 129 14.21 -9.29 -14.34
N CYS A 130 13.36 -8.46 -14.92
CA CYS A 130 12.12 -8.87 -15.57
C CYS A 130 12.38 -9.92 -16.68
N ARG A 131 13.31 -9.67 -17.59
CA ARG A 131 13.68 -10.61 -18.66
C ARG A 131 14.24 -11.93 -18.12
N PRO A 132 15.27 -11.96 -17.26
CA PRO A 132 15.74 -13.21 -16.66
C PRO A 132 14.63 -14.00 -15.96
N ILE A 133 13.74 -13.35 -15.23
CA ILE A 133 12.64 -14.00 -14.50
C ILE A 133 11.63 -14.64 -15.47
N THR A 134 11.26 -13.95 -16.54
CA THR A 134 10.30 -14.49 -17.53
C THR A 134 10.89 -15.68 -18.29
N ILE A 135 12.19 -15.66 -18.60
CA ILE A 135 12.90 -16.78 -19.27
C ILE A 135 13.00 -17.98 -18.31
N LEU A 136 13.47 -17.77 -17.07
CA LEU A 136 13.60 -18.84 -16.06
C LEU A 136 12.24 -19.43 -15.67
N GLY A 137 11.18 -18.61 -15.69
CA GLY A 137 9.81 -19.05 -15.44
C GLY A 137 9.17 -19.81 -16.60
N GLY A 138 9.87 -20.01 -17.72
CA GLY A 138 9.36 -20.74 -18.89
C GLY A 138 8.12 -20.08 -19.51
N MET A 139 7.99 -18.75 -19.42
CA MET A 139 6.84 -18.05 -19.97
C MET A 139 6.83 -18.10 -21.50
N GLU A 140 5.64 -18.29 -22.06
CA GLU A 140 5.41 -18.14 -23.50
C GLU A 140 5.82 -16.74 -23.98
N ALA A 141 6.38 -16.64 -25.19
CA ALA A 141 6.95 -15.39 -25.71
C ALA A 141 5.97 -14.21 -25.69
N GLU A 142 4.68 -14.45 -25.97
CA GLU A 142 3.64 -13.43 -25.95
C GLU A 142 3.33 -12.95 -24.53
N SER A 143 3.20 -13.89 -23.57
CA SER A 143 3.02 -13.56 -22.15
C SER A 143 4.22 -12.78 -21.60
N ALA A 144 5.45 -13.17 -21.97
CA ALA A 144 6.67 -12.50 -21.55
C ALA A 144 6.75 -11.06 -22.10
N ARG A 145 6.35 -10.84 -23.34
CA ARG A 145 6.27 -9.52 -23.96
C ARG A 145 5.27 -8.62 -23.21
N MET A 146 4.05 -9.11 -22.97
CA MET A 146 3.03 -8.38 -22.22
C MET A 146 3.51 -8.05 -20.80
N CYS A 147 4.16 -8.99 -20.11
CA CYS A 147 4.74 -8.77 -18.79
C CYS A 147 5.80 -7.67 -18.81
N PHE A 148 6.67 -7.65 -19.82
CA PHE A 148 7.69 -6.62 -19.99
C PHE A 148 7.08 -5.24 -20.22
N GLU A 149 6.07 -5.11 -21.09
CA GLU A 149 5.37 -3.85 -21.35
C GLU A 149 4.69 -3.31 -20.08
N MET A 150 4.01 -4.17 -19.32
CA MET A 150 3.38 -3.78 -18.05
C MET A 150 4.43 -3.39 -17.00
N THR A 151 5.53 -4.13 -16.88
CA THR A 151 6.61 -3.80 -15.93
C THR A 151 7.30 -2.49 -16.30
N LEU A 152 7.49 -2.19 -17.59
CA LEU A 152 8.01 -0.91 -18.05
C LEU A 152 7.08 0.24 -17.65
N PHE A 153 5.77 0.08 -17.88
CA PHE A 153 4.78 1.07 -17.47
C PHE A 153 4.82 1.34 -15.96
N ILE A 154 4.90 0.27 -15.14
CA ILE A 154 5.01 0.40 -13.68
C ILE A 154 6.30 1.11 -13.28
N THR A 155 7.42 0.77 -13.90
CA THR A 155 8.73 1.36 -13.61
C THR A 155 8.74 2.88 -13.80
N ILE A 156 8.00 3.38 -14.79
CA ILE A 156 7.89 4.82 -15.07
C ILE A 156 6.87 5.49 -14.15
N THR A 157 5.71 4.86 -13.93
CA THR A 157 4.57 5.50 -13.25
C THR A 157 4.61 5.41 -11.73
N LYS A 158 5.17 4.33 -11.19
CA LYS A 158 5.20 4.07 -9.75
C LYS A 158 5.99 5.12 -8.95
N PRO A 159 7.20 5.52 -9.34
CA PRO A 159 7.92 6.58 -8.65
C PRO A 159 7.13 7.89 -8.55
N ILE A 160 6.38 8.25 -9.61
CA ILE A 160 5.65 9.52 -9.68
C ILE A 160 4.48 9.58 -8.69
N SER A 161 3.75 8.48 -8.51
CA SER A 161 2.44 8.51 -7.83
C SER A 161 2.38 7.72 -6.53
N TRP A 162 3.16 6.64 -6.39
CA TRP A 162 3.01 5.73 -5.27
C TRP A 162 3.36 6.36 -3.92
N VAL A 163 4.48 7.07 -3.83
CA VAL A 163 4.94 7.68 -2.57
C VAL A 163 3.96 8.72 -2.07
N LEU A 164 3.45 9.57 -2.97
CA LEU A 164 2.45 10.58 -2.64
C LEU A 164 1.12 9.96 -2.16
N SER A 165 0.81 8.78 -2.67
CA SER A 165 -0.41 8.05 -2.33
C SER A 165 -0.35 7.29 -1.00
N PHE A 166 0.81 6.72 -0.65
CA PHE A 166 0.91 5.81 0.49
C PHE A 166 1.62 6.40 1.70
N ILE A 167 2.73 7.12 1.53
CA ILE A 167 3.53 7.57 2.66
C ILE A 167 2.80 8.60 3.53
N PRO A 168 2.13 9.65 2.98
CA PRO A 168 1.32 10.55 3.81
C PRO A 168 0.16 9.83 4.52
N ALA A 169 -0.44 8.82 3.86
CA ALA A 169 -1.51 8.03 4.46
C ALA A 169 -1.07 7.27 5.72
N TYR A 170 0.14 6.68 5.71
CA TYR A 170 0.72 6.07 6.91
C TYR A 170 0.87 7.08 8.05
N GLY A 171 1.36 8.28 7.75
CA GLY A 171 1.48 9.36 8.73
C GLY A 171 0.14 9.82 9.31
N MET A 172 -0.88 10.00 8.46
CA MET A 172 -2.23 10.40 8.89
C MET A 172 -2.89 9.33 9.77
N ARG A 173 -2.74 8.05 9.41
CA ARG A 173 -3.24 6.92 10.23
C ARG A 173 -2.58 6.91 11.60
N ALA A 174 -1.27 7.12 11.67
CA ALA A 174 -0.54 7.20 12.93
C ALA A 174 -0.97 8.39 13.82
N ALA A 175 -1.48 9.46 13.21
CA ALA A 175 -2.03 10.63 13.91
C ALA A 175 -3.52 10.51 14.24
N GLY A 176 -4.18 9.36 13.94
CA GLY A 176 -5.59 9.12 14.25
C GLY A 176 -6.59 9.50 13.15
N ASP A 177 -6.16 10.09 12.03
CA ASP A 177 -7.04 10.43 10.89
C ASP A 177 -7.33 9.20 10.00
N VAL A 178 -7.77 8.11 10.65
CA VAL A 178 -7.95 6.79 10.00
C VAL A 178 -9.18 6.77 9.11
N LYS A 179 -10.28 7.42 9.54
CA LYS A 179 -11.54 7.42 8.78
C LYS A 179 -11.40 8.12 7.44
N PHE A 180 -10.72 9.27 7.41
CA PHE A 180 -10.46 9.98 6.16
C PHE A 180 -9.58 9.14 5.22
N SER A 181 -8.54 8.52 5.75
CA SER A 181 -7.67 7.63 4.97
C SER A 181 -8.45 6.46 4.38
N MET A 182 -9.29 5.78 5.18
CA MET A 182 -10.15 4.68 4.74
C MET A 182 -11.10 5.11 3.62
N ILE A 183 -11.88 6.18 3.84
CA ILE A 183 -12.89 6.63 2.87
C ILE A 183 -12.23 7.01 1.55
N THR A 184 -11.14 7.78 1.60
CA THR A 184 -10.40 8.21 0.40
C THR A 184 -9.83 7.00 -0.36
N SER A 185 -9.20 6.06 0.34
CA SER A 185 -8.62 4.87 -0.27
C SER A 185 -9.69 3.96 -0.89
N CYS A 186 -10.81 3.73 -0.19
CA CYS A 186 -11.90 2.90 -0.70
C CYS A 186 -12.57 3.56 -1.92
N ALA A 187 -12.89 4.85 -1.84
CA ALA A 187 -13.51 5.59 -2.95
C ALA A 187 -12.61 5.58 -4.19
N SER A 188 -11.32 5.90 -4.03
CA SER A 188 -10.35 5.89 -5.11
C SER A 188 -10.19 4.49 -5.72
N MET A 189 -10.08 3.44 -4.90
CA MET A 189 -9.98 2.06 -5.38
C MET A 189 -11.17 1.67 -6.26
N TRP A 190 -12.40 1.95 -5.82
CA TRP A 190 -13.59 1.54 -6.57
C TRP A 190 -13.89 2.42 -7.76
N LEU A 191 -13.80 3.74 -7.62
CA LEU A 191 -14.11 4.69 -8.70
C LEU A 191 -13.00 4.73 -9.77
N CYS A 192 -11.74 4.84 -9.35
CA CYS A 192 -10.64 4.99 -10.30
C CYS A 192 -10.08 3.64 -10.74
N ARG A 193 -9.76 2.73 -9.81
CA ARG A 193 -9.06 1.50 -10.18
C ARG A 193 -10.02 0.46 -10.77
N VAL A 194 -11.08 0.09 -10.05
CA VAL A 194 -11.99 -0.99 -10.49
C VAL A 194 -12.83 -0.53 -11.69
N SER A 195 -13.58 0.57 -11.55
CA SER A 195 -14.47 1.04 -12.62
C SER A 195 -13.72 1.42 -13.88
N PHE A 196 -12.58 2.11 -13.75
CA PHE A 196 -11.79 2.54 -14.90
C PHE A 196 -11.11 1.35 -15.60
N THR A 197 -10.61 0.36 -14.85
CA THR A 197 -10.06 -0.88 -15.43
C THR A 197 -11.13 -1.63 -16.23
N ILE A 198 -12.33 -1.83 -15.64
CA ILE A 198 -13.43 -2.53 -16.33
C ILE A 198 -13.84 -1.77 -17.60
N PHE A 199 -13.93 -0.45 -17.51
CA PHE A 199 -14.27 0.40 -18.64
C PHE A 199 -13.23 0.29 -19.77
N LEU A 200 -11.93 0.40 -19.46
CA LEU A 200 -10.86 0.28 -20.45
C LEU A 200 -10.80 -1.11 -21.07
N CYS A 201 -11.01 -2.17 -20.29
CA CYS A 201 -11.00 -3.53 -20.81
C CYS A 201 -12.20 -3.81 -21.71
N ARG A 202 -13.42 -3.38 -21.32
CA ARG A 202 -14.65 -3.73 -22.04
C ARG A 202 -14.98 -2.82 -23.21
N VAL A 203 -14.67 -1.52 -23.09
CA VAL A 203 -15.03 -0.53 -24.12
C VAL A 203 -13.91 -0.32 -25.13
N TYR A 204 -12.67 -0.25 -24.65
CA TYR A 204 -11.51 0.05 -25.51
C TYR A 204 -10.67 -1.18 -25.85
N GLY A 205 -10.88 -2.33 -25.21
CA GLY A 205 -10.12 -3.53 -25.51
C GLY A 205 -8.62 -3.48 -25.16
N PHE A 206 -8.23 -2.64 -24.18
CA PHE A 206 -6.82 -2.42 -23.83
C PHE A 206 -6.10 -3.64 -23.22
N GLY A 207 -6.71 -4.78 -23.11
CA GLY A 207 -6.07 -5.96 -22.55
C GLY A 207 -5.59 -5.78 -21.11
N PRO A 208 -4.59 -6.57 -20.63
CA PRO A 208 -4.16 -6.55 -19.22
C PRO A 208 -3.46 -5.25 -18.78
N ILE A 209 -2.97 -4.43 -19.70
CA ILE A 209 -2.36 -3.13 -19.37
C ILE A 209 -3.38 -2.15 -18.76
N ALA A 210 -4.67 -2.32 -19.05
CA ALA A 210 -5.75 -1.52 -18.47
C ALA A 210 -5.77 -1.57 -16.93
N VAL A 211 -5.37 -2.70 -16.33
CA VAL A 211 -5.26 -2.85 -14.87
C VAL A 211 -4.25 -1.87 -14.29
N TRP A 212 -3.11 -1.70 -14.97
CA TRP A 212 -2.01 -0.85 -14.52
C TRP A 212 -2.32 0.63 -14.74
N ILE A 213 -3.01 0.95 -15.84
CA ILE A 213 -3.52 2.32 -16.08
C ILE A 213 -4.52 2.70 -14.98
N GLY A 214 -5.48 1.81 -14.67
CA GLY A 214 -6.44 2.02 -13.58
C GLY A 214 -5.75 2.17 -12.21
N MET A 215 -4.69 1.40 -11.95
CA MET A 215 -3.91 1.49 -10.74
C MET A 215 -3.14 2.81 -10.63
N PHE A 216 -2.56 3.28 -11.73
CA PHE A 216 -1.90 4.58 -11.77
C PHE A 216 -2.88 5.74 -11.54
N ALA A 217 -4.06 5.68 -12.15
CA ALA A 217 -5.13 6.66 -11.92
C ALA A 217 -5.55 6.70 -10.44
N ASP A 218 -5.76 5.53 -9.81
CA ASP A 218 -6.04 5.41 -8.37
C ASP A 218 -4.93 6.06 -7.52
N TRP A 219 -3.68 5.72 -7.76
CA TRP A 219 -2.55 6.28 -7.01
C TRP A 219 -2.43 7.80 -7.19
N THR A 220 -2.67 8.31 -8.40
CA THR A 220 -2.59 9.74 -8.69
C THR A 220 -3.69 10.52 -7.97
N VAL A 221 -4.94 10.09 -8.10
CA VAL A 221 -6.08 10.75 -7.44
C VAL A 221 -5.91 10.72 -5.92
N ARG A 222 -5.58 9.56 -5.36
CA ARG A 222 -5.34 9.39 -3.93
C ARG A 222 -4.16 10.22 -3.45
N GLY A 223 -3.06 10.24 -4.20
CA GLY A 223 -1.89 11.06 -3.91
C GLY A 223 -2.21 12.56 -3.84
N ILE A 224 -3.00 13.06 -4.78
CA ILE A 224 -3.46 14.46 -4.78
C ILE A 224 -4.29 14.75 -3.53
N VAL A 225 -5.29 13.91 -3.22
CA VAL A 225 -6.18 14.10 -2.06
C VAL A 225 -5.38 14.06 -0.75
N PHE A 226 -4.47 13.10 -0.59
CA PHE A 226 -3.63 13.02 0.60
C PHE A 226 -2.63 14.18 0.71
N THR A 227 -2.08 14.65 -0.40
CA THR A 227 -1.20 15.81 -0.41
C THR A 227 -1.94 17.08 0.02
N ILE A 228 -3.16 17.31 -0.48
CA ILE A 228 -4.02 18.43 -0.04
C ILE A 228 -4.33 18.33 1.44
N ARG A 229 -4.72 17.14 1.93
CA ARG A 229 -5.00 16.89 3.35
C ARG A 229 -3.78 17.14 4.22
N PHE A 230 -2.60 16.69 3.76
CA PHE A 230 -1.34 16.90 4.46
C PHE A 230 -1.00 18.37 4.63
N HIS A 231 -1.12 19.17 3.57
CA HIS A 231 -0.84 20.61 3.61
C HIS A 231 -1.86 21.40 4.44
N SER A 232 -3.12 20.96 4.49
CA SER A 232 -4.16 21.59 5.32
C SER A 232 -3.93 21.44 6.83
N ARG A 233 -2.97 20.60 7.25
CA ARG A 233 -2.65 20.25 8.66
C ARG A 233 -3.83 19.76 9.50
N ARG A 234 -5.02 19.53 8.92
CA ARG A 234 -6.22 19.07 9.63
C ARG A 234 -6.07 17.70 10.28
N TRP A 235 -5.19 16.86 9.73
CA TRP A 235 -4.87 15.54 10.25
C TRP A 235 -4.17 15.56 11.63
N LEU A 236 -3.59 16.72 12.04
CA LEU A 236 -2.93 16.91 13.34
C LEU A 236 -3.89 17.23 14.49
N ASN A 237 -5.18 17.47 14.21
CA ASN A 237 -6.17 17.88 15.20
C ASN A 237 -7.00 16.71 15.74
N HIS A 238 -6.67 15.48 15.35
CA HIS A 238 -7.30 14.29 15.91
C HIS A 238 -6.61 13.92 17.23
N HIS A 239 -7.43 13.73 18.29
CA HIS A 239 -6.99 13.18 19.57
C HIS A 239 -7.30 11.68 19.56
N ILE A 240 -6.30 10.87 19.85
CA ILE A 240 -6.41 9.41 20.01
C ILE A 240 -6.66 9.10 21.48
#